data_ec96c2ad7b8da682a9685453aceb2738
#
_entry.id   ec96c2ad7b8da682a9685453aceb2738
#
_cell.length_a   1.000
_cell.length_b   1.000
_cell.length_c   1.000
_cell.angle_alpha   90.00
_cell.angle_beta   90.00
_cell.angle_gamma   90.00
#
_symmetry.space_group_name_H-M   'P 1'
#
loop_
_entity.id
_entity.type
_entity.pdbx_description
1 polymer ?
#
loop_
_entity_poly.entity_id
_entity_poly.type
_entity_poly.pdbx_seq_one_letter_code
_entity_poly.pdbx_strand_id
1 'polypeptide(L)'
;MKNFLFTLTVLVLVSCQKDKKEFQPIPVEENVIAISEHEGKKLMEMHCYLCHSPNAAESEGRIAPPMVAIKAHYIDELGFSKEAFISTMLEFVTNPTEDKVHLKVDLKRFGLMPKQAFPEGSVEKIADFMFDYQIEEPSWFKAYWESQVKKTWTQSGISYGLTETKKSYADIGLEYALETKKILGKNLMGAIQQKGTLEALAFCNHQAIPLTDSMATKYNATIKRVSDKNRNPNNKANQEELHYIAQFKKELVAKQDIKPVVLEKGNKIQFYYPIETNTMCLKCHGKPEQIKPEVRAKTLQLYPKDLAIGYSENEVRGIWSITFDKK
;
A
#
# COMPACT_ATOMS: atom_id res chain seq x y z
N MET A 1 11.45 -91.58 50.19
CA MET A 1 10.45 -90.88 49.52
C MET A 1 10.87 -89.41 49.55
N LYS A 2 11.24 -88.86 48.38
CA LYS A 2 12.05 -87.67 48.26
C LYS A 2 11.10 -86.46 48.09
N ASN A 3 11.18 -85.47 49.01
CA ASN A 3 10.54 -84.18 48.87
C ASN A 3 11.35 -83.29 47.94
N PHE A 4 10.70 -82.79 46.85
CA PHE A 4 11.31 -81.87 45.95
C PHE A 4 10.75 -80.47 46.27
N LEU A 5 11.61 -79.65 46.84
CA LEU A 5 11.27 -78.26 47.17
C LEU A 5 11.52 -77.35 45.92
N PHE A 6 10.45 -76.81 45.38
CA PHE A 6 10.52 -75.91 44.22
C PHE A 6 10.66 -74.49 44.71
N THR A 7 11.84 -73.94 44.59
CA THR A 7 12.09 -72.52 44.95
C THR A 7 11.70 -71.63 43.75
N LEU A 8 10.65 -70.82 43.92
CA LEU A 8 10.21 -69.88 42.93
C LEU A 8 11.03 -68.57 43.04
N THR A 9 11.95 -68.35 42.11
CA THR A 9 12.75 -67.13 42.06
C THR A 9 11.90 -66.03 41.32
N VAL A 10 11.47 -65.06 42.10
CA VAL A 10 10.78 -63.84 41.53
C VAL A 10 11.86 -62.90 41.02
N LEU A 11 11.93 -62.72 39.69
CA LEU A 11 12.75 -61.70 39.03
C LEU A 11 12.02 -60.38 39.10
N VAL A 12 12.47 -59.47 39.96
CA VAL A 12 11.99 -58.08 39.98
C VAL A 12 12.71 -57.30 38.87
N LEU A 13 12.00 -57.06 37.77
CA LEU A 13 12.47 -56.14 36.74
C LEU A 13 12.28 -54.67 37.23
N VAL A 14 13.35 -54.05 37.66
CA VAL A 14 13.40 -52.62 37.94
C VAL A 14 13.43 -51.91 36.60
N SER A 15 12.26 -51.43 36.16
CA SER A 15 12.12 -50.50 35.02
C SER A 15 12.60 -49.13 35.45
N CYS A 16 13.78 -48.71 34.96
CA CYS A 16 14.19 -47.30 35.03
C CYS A 16 13.30 -46.47 34.13
N GLN A 17 12.24 -45.91 34.66
CA GLN A 17 11.56 -44.76 34.02
C GLN A 17 12.50 -43.56 34.10
N LYS A 18 13.07 -43.19 32.95
CA LYS A 18 13.67 -41.88 32.77
C LYS A 18 12.55 -40.86 32.82
N ASP A 19 12.47 -40.11 33.91
CA ASP A 19 11.65 -38.91 33.96
C ASP A 19 12.05 -37.99 32.83
N LYS A 20 11.25 -37.96 31.77
CA LYS A 20 11.27 -36.88 30.79
C LYS A 20 10.76 -35.64 31.54
N LYS A 21 11.68 -34.82 32.07
CA LYS A 21 11.36 -33.46 32.44
C LYS A 21 10.82 -32.80 31.19
N GLU A 22 9.52 -32.70 31.10
CA GLU A 22 8.80 -31.88 30.14
C GLU A 22 9.30 -30.45 30.37
N PHE A 23 10.03 -29.92 29.40
CA PHE A 23 10.50 -28.53 29.43
C PHE A 23 9.26 -27.64 29.28
N GLN A 24 8.73 -27.20 30.41
CA GLN A 24 7.73 -26.11 30.38
C GLN A 24 8.49 -24.87 30.04
N PRO A 25 8.18 -24.23 28.87
CA PRO A 25 8.74 -22.93 28.55
C PRO A 25 8.25 -21.96 29.63
N ILE A 26 9.20 -21.34 30.31
CA ILE A 26 8.92 -20.20 31.19
C ILE A 26 8.19 -19.19 30.31
N PRO A 27 6.99 -18.67 30.67
CA PRO A 27 6.40 -17.56 29.97
C PRO A 27 7.37 -16.39 30.11
N VAL A 28 8.12 -16.09 29.08
CA VAL A 28 8.77 -14.82 28.95
C VAL A 28 7.61 -13.87 28.71
N GLU A 29 7.19 -13.19 29.76
CA GLU A 29 6.47 -11.93 29.61
C GLU A 29 7.44 -10.98 28.92
N GLU A 30 7.56 -11.11 27.62
CA GLU A 30 8.02 -10.03 26.78
C GLU A 30 6.96 -8.93 26.86
N ASN A 31 7.14 -8.02 27.80
CA ASN A 31 6.70 -6.65 27.67
C ASN A 31 7.51 -6.00 26.54
N VAL A 32 7.46 -6.59 25.37
CA VAL A 32 7.74 -5.91 24.13
C VAL A 32 6.54 -5.00 23.95
N ILE A 33 6.69 -3.74 24.35
CA ILE A 33 5.88 -2.67 23.79
C ILE A 33 6.17 -2.79 22.30
N ALA A 34 5.34 -3.56 21.59
CA ALA A 34 5.32 -3.55 20.15
C ALA A 34 5.04 -2.09 19.80
N ILE A 35 6.07 -1.37 19.36
CA ILE A 35 5.90 -0.07 18.74
C ILE A 35 5.14 -0.41 17.47
N SER A 36 3.80 -0.38 17.57
CA SER A 36 2.93 -0.58 16.42
C SER A 36 3.35 0.48 15.42
N GLU A 37 3.55 0.06 14.16
CA GLU A 37 3.88 0.98 13.09
C GLU A 37 2.91 2.16 13.13
N HIS A 38 3.46 3.38 13.10
CA HIS A 38 2.66 4.59 13.29
C HIS A 38 1.58 4.67 12.20
N GLU A 39 0.33 4.85 12.59
CA GLU A 39 -0.81 4.86 11.66
C GLU A 39 -0.64 5.88 10.55
N GLY A 40 -0.13 7.10 10.87
CA GLY A 40 0.17 8.14 9.89
C GLY A 40 1.21 7.70 8.84
N LYS A 41 2.21 6.88 9.23
CA LYS A 41 3.18 6.30 8.29
C LYS A 41 2.48 5.36 7.31
N LYS A 42 1.70 4.42 7.81
CA LYS A 42 0.94 3.49 6.96
C LYS A 42 0.03 4.23 5.98
N LEU A 43 -0.70 5.22 6.46
CA LEU A 43 -1.58 6.05 5.63
C LEU A 43 -0.80 6.84 4.56
N MET A 44 0.37 7.38 4.90
CA MET A 44 1.25 8.07 3.95
C MET A 44 1.74 7.13 2.85
N GLU A 45 2.16 5.91 3.20
CA GLU A 45 2.56 4.88 2.25
C GLU A 45 1.40 4.49 1.32
N MET A 46 0.22 4.32 1.88
CA MET A 46 -0.97 3.90 1.14
C MET A 46 -1.50 4.97 0.17
N HIS A 47 -1.48 6.23 0.58
CA HIS A 47 -2.18 7.30 -0.12
C HIS A 47 -1.25 8.28 -0.83
N CYS A 48 -0.03 8.52 -0.32
CA CYS A 48 0.87 9.54 -0.85
C CYS A 48 2.02 8.99 -1.70
N TYR A 49 2.64 7.86 -1.29
CA TYR A 49 3.85 7.34 -1.93
C TYR A 49 3.66 6.84 -3.36
N LEU A 50 2.42 6.69 -3.82
CA LEU A 50 2.16 6.42 -5.24
C LEU A 50 2.76 7.51 -6.13
N CYS A 51 2.57 8.79 -5.75
CA CYS A 51 3.03 9.95 -6.48
C CYS A 51 4.27 10.58 -5.82
N HIS A 52 4.30 10.68 -4.50
CA HIS A 52 5.29 11.35 -3.67
C HIS A 52 6.33 10.39 -3.07
N SER A 53 6.84 9.47 -3.89
CA SER A 53 7.68 8.35 -3.45
C SER A 53 9.02 8.78 -2.86
N PRO A 54 9.47 8.19 -1.74
CA PRO A 54 10.81 8.37 -1.20
C PRO A 54 11.91 7.78 -2.09
N ASN A 55 11.56 6.85 -3.00
CA ASN A 55 12.47 6.22 -3.96
C ASN A 55 12.37 6.86 -5.36
N ALA A 56 11.82 8.08 -5.47
CA ALA A 56 11.71 8.76 -6.75
C ALA A 56 13.09 9.15 -7.28
N ALA A 57 13.30 9.01 -8.60
CA ALA A 57 14.49 9.53 -9.25
C ALA A 57 14.53 11.06 -9.20
N GLU A 58 15.74 11.66 -9.26
CA GLU A 58 15.88 13.12 -9.21
C GLU A 58 15.21 13.81 -10.41
N SER A 59 15.33 13.24 -11.59
CA SER A 59 14.91 13.87 -12.83
C SER A 59 13.84 13.08 -13.59
N GLU A 60 14.09 11.84 -13.97
CA GLU A 60 13.22 11.09 -14.87
C GLU A 60 12.10 10.33 -14.15
N GLY A 61 10.88 10.39 -14.71
CA GLY A 61 9.72 9.64 -14.25
C GLY A 61 9.20 10.02 -12.87
N ARG A 62 9.64 11.16 -12.31
CA ARG A 62 9.05 11.73 -11.11
C ARG A 62 7.80 12.52 -11.50
N ILE A 63 6.69 12.23 -10.84
CA ILE A 63 5.37 12.82 -11.16
C ILE A 63 4.88 13.80 -10.08
N ALA A 64 5.58 13.87 -8.96
CA ALA A 64 5.32 14.79 -7.86
C ALA A 64 6.59 14.99 -7.02
N PRO A 65 6.69 16.04 -6.18
CA PRO A 65 7.77 16.15 -5.20
C PRO A 65 7.70 15.01 -4.19
N PRO A 66 8.82 14.45 -3.69
CA PRO A 66 8.77 13.46 -2.62
C PRO A 66 8.21 14.07 -1.34
N MET A 67 7.60 13.26 -0.46
CA MET A 67 7.00 13.77 0.79
C MET A 67 7.98 14.55 1.65
N VAL A 68 9.26 14.17 1.66
CA VAL A 68 10.31 14.91 2.37
C VAL A 68 10.47 16.34 1.85
N ALA A 69 10.29 16.59 0.55
CA ALA A 69 10.36 17.95 0.00
C ALA A 69 9.20 18.83 0.50
N ILE A 70 8.03 18.25 0.65
CA ILE A 70 6.87 18.94 1.22
C ILE A 70 7.15 19.28 2.69
N LYS A 71 7.59 18.30 3.48
CA LYS A 71 7.98 18.51 4.87
C LYS A 71 9.04 19.61 5.00
N ALA A 72 10.13 19.48 4.25
CA ALA A 72 11.25 20.40 4.28
C ALA A 72 10.82 21.85 3.98
N HIS A 73 9.95 22.04 2.99
CA HIS A 73 9.47 23.37 2.63
C HIS A 73 8.61 24.00 3.73
N TYR A 74 7.62 23.30 4.24
CA TYR A 74 6.70 23.88 5.22
C TYR A 74 7.31 23.97 6.62
N ILE A 75 8.04 22.95 7.05
CA ILE A 75 8.54 22.86 8.43
C ILE A 75 9.97 23.42 8.52
N ASP A 76 10.90 22.94 7.70
CA ASP A 76 12.32 23.27 7.84
C ASP A 76 12.68 24.63 7.20
N GLU A 77 11.96 25.08 6.15
CA GLU A 77 12.20 26.36 5.49
C GLU A 77 11.28 27.47 6.02
N LEU A 78 9.96 27.23 6.05
CA LEU A 78 8.96 28.24 6.43
C LEU A 78 8.67 28.25 7.94
N GLY A 79 9.06 27.24 8.71
CA GLY A 79 8.92 27.20 10.17
C GLY A 79 7.48 27.09 10.64
N PHE A 80 6.62 26.38 9.92
CA PHE A 80 5.23 26.18 10.32
C PHE A 80 5.14 25.46 11.68
N SER A 81 4.18 25.87 12.51
CA SER A 81 3.79 25.09 13.68
C SER A 81 3.08 23.80 13.24
N LYS A 82 2.95 22.85 14.15
CA LYS A 82 2.27 21.57 13.88
C LYS A 82 0.82 21.78 13.40
N GLU A 83 0.10 22.66 14.08
CA GLU A 83 -1.29 22.98 13.76
C GLU A 83 -1.40 23.66 12.40
N ALA A 84 -0.49 24.60 12.10
CA ALA A 84 -0.45 25.28 10.80
C ALA A 84 -0.14 24.31 9.66
N PHE A 85 0.81 23.39 9.88
CA PHE A 85 1.16 22.36 8.91
C PHE A 85 -0.01 21.41 8.62
N ILE A 86 -0.64 20.87 9.68
CA ILE A 86 -1.79 19.95 9.55
C ILE A 86 -2.95 20.65 8.81
N SER A 87 -3.31 21.88 9.23
CA SER A 87 -4.43 22.59 8.61
C SER A 87 -4.17 22.93 7.14
N THR A 88 -2.94 23.36 6.81
CA THR A 88 -2.55 23.67 5.42
C THR A 88 -2.53 22.42 4.53
N MET A 89 -2.00 21.32 5.04
CA MET A 89 -2.04 20.03 4.34
C MET A 89 -3.47 19.58 4.08
N LEU A 90 -4.33 19.62 5.09
CA LEU A 90 -5.73 19.22 4.99
C LEU A 90 -6.49 20.09 3.96
N GLU A 91 -6.34 21.41 4.06
CA GLU A 91 -6.99 22.37 3.16
C GLU A 91 -6.57 22.16 1.70
N PHE A 92 -5.27 21.99 1.45
CA PHE A 92 -4.76 21.80 0.10
C PHE A 92 -5.18 20.46 -0.49
N VAL A 93 -5.01 19.37 0.28
CA VAL A 93 -5.25 18.01 -0.22
C VAL A 93 -6.74 17.75 -0.50
N THR A 94 -7.64 18.33 0.31
CA THR A 94 -9.09 18.20 0.11
C THR A 94 -9.63 19.01 -1.04
N ASN A 95 -9.02 20.17 -1.32
CA ASN A 95 -9.43 21.05 -2.44
C ASN A 95 -8.19 21.72 -3.07
N PRO A 96 -7.39 21.00 -3.87
CA PRO A 96 -6.19 21.54 -4.50
C PRO A 96 -6.54 22.57 -5.56
N THR A 97 -6.02 23.79 -5.36
CA THR A 97 -6.12 24.93 -6.28
C THR A 97 -4.77 25.61 -6.39
N GLU A 98 -4.50 26.30 -7.52
CA GLU A 98 -3.18 26.91 -7.77
C GLU A 98 -2.81 28.02 -6.78
N ASP A 99 -3.80 28.74 -6.24
CA ASP A 99 -3.63 29.79 -5.25
C ASP A 99 -3.16 29.24 -3.90
N LYS A 100 -3.54 28.00 -3.55
CA LYS A 100 -3.13 27.31 -2.33
C LYS A 100 -1.75 26.63 -2.41
N VAL A 101 -1.16 26.56 -3.60
CA VAL A 101 0.15 25.93 -3.76
C VAL A 101 1.25 26.85 -3.26
N HIS A 102 1.99 26.46 -2.22
CA HIS A 102 3.19 27.14 -1.75
C HIS A 102 4.42 26.78 -2.59
N LEU A 103 4.57 25.52 -2.99
CA LEU A 103 5.65 25.00 -3.82
C LEU A 103 5.49 25.39 -5.30
N LYS A 104 5.68 26.68 -5.63
CA LYS A 104 5.43 27.23 -6.99
C LYS A 104 6.32 26.62 -8.08
N VAL A 105 7.54 26.20 -7.74
CA VAL A 105 8.46 25.53 -8.68
C VAL A 105 7.90 24.14 -9.04
N ASP A 106 7.41 23.42 -8.05
CA ASP A 106 6.82 22.11 -8.26
C ASP A 106 5.50 22.17 -9.01
N LEU A 107 4.69 23.22 -8.79
CA LEU A 107 3.50 23.49 -9.59
C LEU A 107 3.83 23.64 -11.09
N LYS A 108 4.89 24.39 -11.42
CA LYS A 108 5.35 24.53 -12.82
C LYS A 108 5.88 23.22 -13.40
N ARG A 109 6.53 22.39 -12.59
CA ARG A 109 7.16 21.15 -13.04
C ARG A 109 6.17 20.00 -13.16
N PHE A 110 5.26 19.84 -12.22
CA PHE A 110 4.38 18.67 -12.10
C PHE A 110 2.91 18.97 -12.39
N GLY A 111 2.54 20.25 -12.46
CA GLY A 111 1.15 20.68 -12.52
C GLY A 111 0.46 20.62 -11.15
N LEU A 112 -0.82 20.97 -11.14
CA LEU A 112 -1.64 20.92 -9.93
C LEU A 112 -1.91 19.46 -9.52
N MET A 113 -1.79 19.19 -8.23
CA MET A 113 -2.14 17.89 -7.65
C MET A 113 -3.59 17.53 -8.00
N PRO A 114 -3.86 16.34 -8.57
CA PRO A 114 -5.24 15.92 -8.80
C PRO A 114 -5.99 15.78 -7.48
N LYS A 115 -7.23 16.27 -7.42
CA LYS A 115 -8.10 16.05 -6.26
C LYS A 115 -8.26 14.56 -6.02
N GLN A 116 -8.07 14.15 -4.78
CA GLN A 116 -8.26 12.78 -4.32
C GLN A 116 -9.16 12.81 -3.09
N ALA A 117 -9.90 11.74 -2.90
CA ALA A 117 -10.61 11.53 -1.66
C ALA A 117 -9.74 10.66 -0.72
N PHE A 118 -9.74 11.06 0.52
CA PHE A 118 -9.03 10.36 1.60
C PHE A 118 -10.05 9.93 2.66
N PRO A 119 -9.84 8.79 3.33
CA PRO A 119 -10.62 8.47 4.52
C PRO A 119 -10.56 9.61 5.54
N GLU A 120 -11.64 9.82 6.28
CA GLU A 120 -11.73 10.87 7.28
C GLU A 120 -10.60 10.76 8.32
N GLY A 121 -9.94 11.87 8.65
CA GLY A 121 -8.82 11.93 9.60
C GLY A 121 -7.49 11.38 9.06
N SER A 122 -7.43 10.85 7.83
CA SER A 122 -6.18 10.27 7.29
C SER A 122 -5.11 11.32 7.01
N VAL A 123 -5.50 12.47 6.48
CA VAL A 123 -4.54 13.53 6.12
C VAL A 123 -3.94 14.15 7.37
N GLU A 124 -4.75 14.34 8.41
CA GLU A 124 -4.32 14.83 9.71
C GLU A 124 -3.30 13.89 10.36
N LYS A 125 -3.56 12.59 10.36
CA LYS A 125 -2.63 11.57 10.89
C LYS A 125 -1.33 11.50 10.10
N ILE A 126 -1.40 11.67 8.77
CA ILE A 126 -0.22 11.74 7.91
C ILE A 126 0.61 12.98 8.26
N ALA A 127 -0.02 14.15 8.33
CA ALA A 127 0.66 15.40 8.64
C ALA A 127 1.23 15.40 10.06
N ASP A 128 0.51 14.84 11.04
CA ASP A 128 0.97 14.64 12.41
C ASP A 128 2.26 13.80 12.44
N PHE A 129 2.25 12.66 11.79
CA PHE A 129 3.44 11.81 11.65
C PHE A 129 4.60 12.53 10.96
N MET A 130 4.34 13.21 9.86
CA MET A 130 5.37 13.95 9.13
C MET A 130 5.99 15.06 9.97
N PHE A 131 5.23 15.70 10.85
CA PHE A 131 5.74 16.76 11.72
C PHE A 131 6.66 16.19 12.80
N ASP A 132 6.21 15.16 13.50
CA ASP A 132 6.91 14.63 14.67
C ASP A 132 8.13 13.77 14.34
N TYR A 133 8.12 13.08 13.18
CA TYR A 133 9.12 12.09 12.84
C TYR A 133 9.90 12.41 11.56
N GLN A 134 11.16 11.97 11.52
CA GLN A 134 11.91 11.92 10.26
C GLN A 134 11.27 10.87 9.34
N ILE A 135 11.09 11.25 8.08
CA ILE A 135 10.49 10.39 7.04
C ILE A 135 11.53 10.02 6.00
N GLU A 136 11.25 8.96 5.26
CA GLU A 136 12.13 8.45 4.22
C GLU A 136 12.40 9.50 3.14
N GLU A 137 13.66 9.60 2.69
CA GLU A 137 14.08 10.55 1.67
C GLU A 137 14.86 9.88 0.54
N PRO A 138 14.74 10.37 -0.71
CA PRO A 138 15.58 9.90 -1.80
C PRO A 138 17.05 10.24 -1.55
N SER A 139 17.96 9.36 -1.99
CA SER A 139 19.42 9.54 -1.78
C SER A 139 19.99 10.85 -2.35
N TRP A 140 19.35 11.40 -3.39
CA TRP A 140 19.73 12.69 -4.00
C TRP A 140 19.21 13.91 -3.26
N PHE A 141 18.23 13.77 -2.35
CA PHE A 141 17.48 14.90 -1.80
C PHE A 141 18.37 15.88 -1.00
N LYS A 142 19.26 15.34 -0.17
CA LYS A 142 20.21 16.14 0.60
C LYS A 142 21.03 17.09 -0.29
N ALA A 143 21.69 16.54 -1.31
CA ALA A 143 22.50 17.35 -2.22
C ALA A 143 21.67 18.39 -3.00
N TYR A 144 20.48 18.01 -3.43
CA TYR A 144 19.52 18.91 -4.08
C TYR A 144 19.15 20.07 -3.14
N TRP A 145 18.72 19.78 -1.91
CA TRP A 145 18.32 20.79 -0.94
C TRP A 145 19.46 21.77 -0.65
N GLU A 146 20.64 21.27 -0.33
CA GLU A 146 21.81 22.09 -0.03
C GLU A 146 22.22 23.00 -1.19
N SER A 147 22.03 22.53 -2.43
CA SER A 147 22.27 23.34 -3.62
C SER A 147 21.27 24.48 -3.81
N GLN A 148 19.99 24.25 -3.48
CA GLN A 148 18.91 25.22 -3.67
C GLN A 148 18.80 26.20 -2.52
N VAL A 149 18.80 25.71 -1.28
CA VAL A 149 18.55 26.51 -0.08
C VAL A 149 19.82 27.12 0.52
N LYS A 150 21.00 26.61 0.10
CA LYS A 150 22.33 27.06 0.61
C LYS A 150 22.50 26.86 2.12
N LYS A 151 21.82 25.87 2.68
CA LYS A 151 21.93 25.47 4.10
C LYS A 151 22.19 23.98 4.18
N THR A 152 22.94 23.54 5.20
CA THR A 152 23.13 22.12 5.49
C THR A 152 21.78 21.45 5.72
N TRP A 153 21.58 20.31 5.07
CA TRP A 153 20.34 19.55 5.24
C TRP A 153 20.36 18.75 6.54
N THR A 154 19.37 19.00 7.35
CA THR A 154 19.05 18.18 8.51
C THR A 154 17.53 18.16 8.64
N GLN A 155 16.94 16.98 8.48
CA GLN A 155 15.50 16.82 8.59
C GLN A 155 15.06 16.98 10.04
N SER A 156 14.05 17.81 10.30
CA SER A 156 13.42 17.96 11.61
C SER A 156 12.68 16.69 12.04
N GLY A 157 12.41 16.58 13.34
CA GLY A 157 11.66 15.47 13.93
C GLY A 157 12.54 14.35 14.49
N ILE A 158 11.89 13.44 15.20
CA ILE A 158 12.53 12.30 15.88
C ILE A 158 12.83 11.21 14.84
N SER A 159 14.01 10.60 14.91
CA SER A 159 14.32 9.45 14.07
C SER A 159 13.34 8.31 14.35
N TYR A 160 12.59 7.93 13.32
CA TYR A 160 11.64 6.82 13.39
C TYR A 160 12.39 5.50 13.18
N GLY A 161 12.93 4.96 14.29
CA GLY A 161 13.57 3.64 14.27
C GLY A 161 12.51 2.54 14.17
N LEU A 162 12.40 1.90 13.01
CA LEU A 162 11.74 0.62 12.93
C LEU A 162 12.65 -0.39 13.66
N THR A 163 12.27 -0.80 14.87
CA THR A 163 12.68 -2.12 15.34
C THR A 163 12.09 -3.11 14.34
N GLU A 164 12.89 -4.02 13.80
CA GLU A 164 12.41 -5.08 12.90
C GLU A 164 11.41 -5.97 13.65
N THR A 165 10.18 -5.51 13.77
CA THR A 165 9.08 -6.37 14.19
C THR A 165 8.77 -7.30 13.03
N LYS A 166 8.67 -8.59 13.30
CA LYS A 166 8.25 -9.57 12.29
C LYS A 166 6.94 -9.07 11.66
N LYS A 167 6.99 -8.71 10.36
CA LYS A 167 5.83 -8.22 9.62
C LYS A 167 4.71 -9.25 9.71
N SER A 168 3.50 -8.81 10.01
CA SER A 168 2.32 -9.65 9.92
C SER A 168 2.04 -10.03 8.46
N TYR A 169 1.29 -11.10 8.22
CA TYR A 169 0.87 -11.46 6.85
C TYR A 169 0.01 -10.38 6.20
N ALA A 170 -0.71 -9.60 6.99
CA ALA A 170 -1.45 -8.43 6.50
C ALA A 170 -0.48 -7.35 5.98
N ASP A 171 0.57 -7.04 6.72
CA ASP A 171 1.59 -6.05 6.31
C ASP A 171 2.36 -6.50 5.07
N ILE A 172 2.73 -7.79 4.99
CA ILE A 172 3.42 -8.37 3.82
C ILE A 172 2.53 -8.28 2.58
N GLY A 173 1.26 -8.70 2.68
CA GLY A 173 0.32 -8.64 1.56
C GLY A 173 0.04 -7.21 1.12
N LEU A 174 -0.09 -6.29 2.08
CA LEU A 174 -0.29 -4.87 1.81
C LEU A 174 0.93 -4.25 1.11
N GLU A 175 2.14 -4.55 1.54
CA GLU A 175 3.38 -4.13 0.87
C GLU A 175 3.39 -4.59 -0.60
N TYR A 176 3.07 -5.86 -0.88
CA TYR A 176 3.03 -6.38 -2.25
C TYR A 176 1.99 -5.65 -3.12
N ALA A 177 0.81 -5.40 -2.56
CA ALA A 177 -0.25 -4.64 -3.23
C ALA A 177 0.19 -3.19 -3.53
N LEU A 178 0.75 -2.49 -2.54
CA LEU A 178 1.12 -1.08 -2.64
C LEU A 178 2.31 -0.85 -3.57
N GLU A 179 3.36 -1.69 -3.49
CA GLU A 179 4.50 -1.58 -4.41
C GLU A 179 4.08 -1.91 -5.86
N THR A 180 3.17 -2.87 -6.05
CA THR A 180 2.60 -3.14 -7.39
C THR A 180 1.75 -1.97 -7.88
N LYS A 181 0.90 -1.39 -7.01
CA LYS A 181 0.12 -0.17 -7.30
C LYS A 181 1.03 0.99 -7.69
N LYS A 182 2.14 1.17 -6.99
CA LYS A 182 3.13 2.23 -7.23
C LYS A 182 3.78 2.11 -8.61
N ILE A 183 4.24 0.92 -8.99
CA ILE A 183 4.84 0.67 -10.32
C ILE A 183 3.80 0.92 -11.42
N LEU A 184 2.61 0.36 -11.30
CA LEU A 184 1.53 0.58 -12.27
C LEU A 184 1.12 2.04 -12.37
N GLY A 185 0.94 2.70 -11.24
CA GLY A 185 0.51 4.09 -11.17
C GLY A 185 1.55 5.05 -11.75
N LYS A 186 2.84 4.88 -11.39
CA LYS A 186 3.94 5.69 -11.95
C LYS A 186 3.96 5.63 -13.47
N ASN A 187 3.89 4.43 -14.03
CA ASN A 187 3.93 4.24 -15.48
C ASN A 187 2.66 4.79 -16.15
N LEU A 188 1.48 4.57 -15.58
CA LEU A 188 0.23 5.11 -16.09
C LEU A 188 0.22 6.64 -16.08
N MET A 189 0.65 7.25 -14.97
CA MET A 189 0.69 8.71 -14.84
C MET A 189 1.71 9.33 -15.80
N GLY A 190 2.89 8.74 -15.91
CA GLY A 190 3.88 9.16 -16.88
C GLY A 190 3.33 9.13 -18.32
N ALA A 191 2.61 8.07 -18.69
CA ALA A 191 1.94 7.98 -19.99
C ALA A 191 0.86 9.07 -20.16
N ILE A 192 0.04 9.33 -19.14
CA ILE A 192 -0.99 10.39 -19.22
C ILE A 192 -0.36 11.77 -19.39
N GLN A 193 0.69 12.08 -18.63
CA GLN A 193 1.35 13.39 -18.66
C GLN A 193 2.10 13.65 -19.96
N GLN A 194 2.80 12.63 -20.46
CA GLN A 194 3.65 12.78 -21.64
C GLN A 194 2.89 12.64 -22.96
N LYS A 195 1.89 11.75 -23.02
CA LYS A 195 1.23 11.33 -24.26
C LYS A 195 -0.29 11.42 -24.24
N GLY A 196 -0.86 11.80 -23.10
CA GLY A 196 -2.30 11.92 -22.92
C GLY A 196 -3.04 10.60 -22.61
N THR A 197 -4.34 10.70 -22.36
CA THR A 197 -5.16 9.58 -21.86
C THR A 197 -5.31 8.43 -22.86
N LEU A 198 -5.33 8.72 -24.16
CA LEU A 198 -5.45 7.68 -25.22
C LEU A 198 -4.25 6.75 -25.24
N GLU A 199 -3.05 7.30 -25.21
CA GLU A 199 -1.81 6.51 -25.19
C GLU A 199 -1.65 5.77 -23.85
N ALA A 200 -2.07 6.39 -22.76
CA ALA A 200 -2.09 5.75 -21.45
C ALA A 200 -3.03 4.53 -21.43
N LEU A 201 -4.15 4.57 -22.15
CA LEU A 201 -5.06 3.43 -22.27
C LEU A 201 -4.43 2.28 -23.06
N ALA A 202 -3.72 2.58 -24.18
CA ALA A 202 -2.96 1.61 -24.94
C ALA A 202 -1.84 0.99 -24.08
N PHE A 203 -1.11 1.82 -23.33
CA PHE A 203 -0.12 1.37 -22.37
C PHE A 203 -0.71 0.38 -21.35
N CYS A 204 -1.86 0.70 -20.73
CA CYS A 204 -2.54 -0.21 -19.80
C CYS A 204 -2.87 -1.56 -20.43
N ASN A 205 -3.31 -1.57 -21.69
CA ASN A 205 -3.63 -2.80 -22.42
C ASN A 205 -2.43 -3.73 -22.56
N HIS A 206 -1.25 -3.17 -22.87
CA HIS A 206 -0.05 -3.94 -23.17
C HIS A 206 0.85 -4.19 -21.96
N GLN A 207 0.91 -3.28 -21.01
CA GLN A 207 1.93 -3.29 -19.95
C GLN A 207 1.41 -3.60 -18.55
N ALA A 208 0.11 -3.44 -18.29
CA ALA A 208 -0.40 -3.61 -16.93
C ALA A 208 -0.27 -5.04 -16.41
N ILE A 209 -0.42 -6.06 -17.27
CA ILE A 209 -0.20 -7.47 -16.87
C ILE A 209 1.29 -7.74 -16.72
N PRO A 210 2.18 -7.49 -17.71
CA PRO A 210 3.63 -7.70 -17.56
C PRO A 210 4.23 -7.02 -16.33
N LEU A 211 3.82 -5.80 -16.00
CA LEU A 211 4.27 -5.11 -14.79
C LEU A 211 3.78 -5.80 -13.51
N THR A 212 2.54 -6.28 -13.49
CA THR A 212 2.03 -7.05 -12.35
C THR A 212 2.80 -8.36 -12.18
N ASP A 213 3.09 -9.06 -13.28
CA ASP A 213 3.83 -10.33 -13.28
C ASP A 213 5.29 -10.15 -12.85
N SER A 214 5.93 -9.04 -13.22
CA SER A 214 7.27 -8.72 -12.74
C SER A 214 7.32 -8.54 -11.22
N MET A 215 6.28 -7.93 -10.65
CA MET A 215 6.16 -7.78 -9.19
C MET A 215 5.82 -9.12 -8.51
N ALA A 216 5.00 -9.95 -9.14
CA ALA A 216 4.73 -11.31 -8.67
C ALA A 216 6.02 -12.14 -8.60
N THR A 217 6.88 -12.06 -9.61
CA THR A 217 8.20 -12.68 -9.63
C THR A 217 9.11 -12.12 -8.54
N LYS A 218 9.19 -10.79 -8.41
CA LYS A 218 10.00 -10.11 -7.38
C LYS A 218 9.70 -10.61 -5.97
N TYR A 219 8.42 -10.84 -5.67
CA TYR A 219 7.96 -11.22 -4.33
C TYR A 219 7.75 -12.72 -4.14
N ASN A 220 8.02 -13.52 -5.17
CA ASN A 220 7.68 -14.95 -5.19
C ASN A 220 6.22 -15.19 -4.75
N ALA A 221 5.31 -14.48 -5.35
CA ALA A 221 3.89 -14.45 -5.03
C ALA A 221 3.03 -14.51 -6.30
N THR A 222 1.77 -14.87 -6.15
CA THR A 222 0.76 -14.62 -7.20
C THR A 222 0.09 -13.30 -6.88
N ILE A 223 0.14 -12.34 -7.79
CA ILE A 223 -0.48 -11.02 -7.63
C ILE A 223 -1.51 -10.82 -8.73
N LYS A 224 -2.76 -10.59 -8.36
CA LYS A 224 -3.87 -10.33 -9.29
C LYS A 224 -4.61 -9.07 -8.89
N ARG A 225 -5.19 -8.41 -9.88
CA ARG A 225 -6.17 -7.35 -9.72
C ARG A 225 -7.47 -7.83 -10.34
N VAL A 226 -8.43 -8.19 -9.52
CA VAL A 226 -9.68 -8.81 -9.98
C VAL A 226 -10.89 -7.91 -9.68
N SER A 227 -11.94 -8.06 -10.47
CA SER A 227 -13.13 -7.22 -10.38
C SER A 227 -14.39 -8.01 -10.75
N ASP A 228 -15.50 -7.63 -10.18
CA ASP A 228 -16.85 -8.02 -10.59
C ASP A 228 -17.30 -7.34 -11.89
N LYS A 229 -16.70 -6.14 -12.18
CA LYS A 229 -16.86 -5.40 -13.43
C LYS A 229 -15.51 -5.27 -14.11
N ASN A 230 -15.01 -6.38 -14.68
CA ASN A 230 -13.67 -6.41 -15.26
C ASN A 230 -13.61 -5.73 -16.63
N ARG A 231 -12.51 -5.00 -16.91
CA ARG A 231 -12.16 -4.50 -18.24
C ARG A 231 -11.48 -5.59 -19.06
N ASN A 232 -10.41 -6.16 -18.51
CA ASN A 232 -9.73 -7.29 -19.12
C ASN A 232 -10.40 -8.59 -18.64
N PRO A 233 -10.77 -9.52 -19.54
CA PRO A 233 -11.35 -10.81 -19.16
C PRO A 233 -10.52 -11.61 -18.15
N ASN A 234 -9.18 -11.50 -18.21
CA ASN A 234 -8.27 -12.18 -17.30
C ASN A 234 -8.35 -11.67 -15.85
N ASN A 235 -8.99 -10.52 -15.63
CA ASN A 235 -9.19 -9.92 -14.31
C ASN A 235 -10.61 -10.19 -13.75
N LYS A 236 -11.32 -11.17 -14.29
CA LYS A 236 -12.62 -11.59 -13.76
C LYS A 236 -12.44 -12.25 -12.41
N ALA A 237 -13.18 -11.78 -11.40
CA ALA A 237 -13.16 -12.35 -10.06
C ALA A 237 -13.84 -13.73 -10.01
N ASN A 238 -13.28 -14.65 -9.23
CA ASN A 238 -13.91 -15.93 -8.87
C ASN A 238 -14.94 -15.75 -7.74
N GLN A 239 -15.61 -16.81 -7.29
CA GLN A 239 -16.66 -16.75 -6.28
C GLN A 239 -16.18 -16.21 -4.93
N GLU A 240 -14.98 -16.63 -4.47
CA GLU A 240 -14.39 -16.15 -3.22
C GLU A 240 -14.00 -14.66 -3.33
N GLU A 241 -13.38 -14.28 -4.43
CA GLU A 241 -13.01 -12.90 -4.72
C GLU A 241 -14.24 -11.98 -4.83
N LEU A 242 -15.34 -12.45 -5.43
CA LEU A 242 -16.62 -11.73 -5.48
C LEU A 242 -17.20 -11.50 -4.08
N HIS A 243 -17.07 -12.47 -3.18
CA HIS A 243 -17.51 -12.33 -1.79
C HIS A 243 -16.79 -11.15 -1.11
N TYR A 244 -15.45 -11.09 -1.22
CA TYR A 244 -14.67 -10.01 -0.62
C TYR A 244 -14.86 -8.66 -1.30
N ILE A 245 -15.05 -8.63 -2.62
CA ILE A 245 -15.46 -7.39 -3.32
C ILE A 245 -16.76 -6.84 -2.74
N ALA A 246 -17.77 -7.70 -2.52
CA ALA A 246 -19.04 -7.30 -1.95
C ALA A 246 -18.92 -6.84 -0.49
N GLN A 247 -18.06 -7.49 0.29
CA GLN A 247 -17.75 -7.10 1.67
C GLN A 247 -17.14 -5.70 1.70
N PHE A 248 -16.04 -5.47 0.97
CA PHE A 248 -15.37 -4.16 0.95
C PHE A 248 -16.27 -3.03 0.44
N LYS A 249 -17.16 -3.31 -0.52
CA LYS A 249 -18.17 -2.33 -0.96
C LYS A 249 -19.09 -1.92 0.17
N LYS A 250 -19.54 -2.85 1.00
CA LYS A 250 -20.39 -2.57 2.17
C LYS A 250 -19.63 -1.78 3.25
N GLU A 251 -18.40 -2.19 3.55
CA GLU A 251 -17.55 -1.51 4.54
C GLU A 251 -17.27 -0.05 4.13
N LEU A 252 -16.95 0.18 2.85
CA LEU A 252 -16.69 1.51 2.33
C LEU A 252 -17.93 2.42 2.40
N VAL A 253 -19.10 1.90 2.03
CA VAL A 253 -20.38 2.63 2.13
C VAL A 253 -20.72 2.96 3.59
N ALA A 254 -20.41 2.04 4.51
CA ALA A 254 -20.62 2.23 5.95
C ALA A 254 -19.52 3.10 6.61
N LYS A 255 -18.55 3.61 5.83
CA LYS A 255 -17.39 4.38 6.31
C LYS A 255 -16.61 3.68 7.43
N GLN A 256 -16.53 2.36 7.36
CA GLN A 256 -15.74 1.56 8.29
C GLN A 256 -14.26 1.64 7.96
N ASP A 257 -13.42 1.44 8.96
CA ASP A 257 -11.97 1.27 8.77
C ASP A 257 -11.73 -0.05 8.01
N ILE A 258 -11.30 0.07 6.74
CA ILE A 258 -11.09 -1.09 5.87
C ILE A 258 -9.76 -1.73 6.18
N LYS A 259 -9.81 -2.98 6.64
CA LYS A 259 -8.62 -3.79 6.92
C LYS A 259 -8.42 -4.86 5.85
N PRO A 260 -7.16 -5.24 5.58
CA PRO A 260 -6.90 -6.39 4.72
C PRO A 260 -7.55 -7.67 5.26
N VAL A 261 -8.05 -8.51 4.36
CA VAL A 261 -8.48 -9.87 4.70
C VAL A 261 -7.32 -10.83 4.46
N VAL A 262 -6.98 -11.63 5.46
CA VAL A 262 -5.90 -12.61 5.42
C VAL A 262 -6.45 -13.97 5.79
N LEU A 263 -6.23 -14.96 4.92
CA LEU A 263 -6.65 -16.34 5.12
C LEU A 263 -5.44 -17.27 5.03
N GLU A 264 -5.31 -18.15 5.99
CA GLU A 264 -4.32 -19.22 5.94
C GLU A 264 -4.91 -20.46 5.26
N LYS A 265 -4.31 -20.88 4.15
CA LYS A 265 -4.72 -22.04 3.36
C LYS A 265 -3.55 -23.02 3.22
N GLY A 266 -3.41 -23.93 4.18
CA GLY A 266 -2.26 -24.82 4.27
C GLY A 266 -0.95 -24.04 4.43
N ASN A 267 -0.01 -24.21 3.50
CA ASN A 267 1.27 -23.48 3.49
C ASN A 267 1.21 -22.15 2.71
N LYS A 268 0.02 -21.70 2.33
CA LYS A 268 -0.18 -20.45 1.60
C LYS A 268 -0.99 -19.45 2.42
N ILE A 269 -0.65 -18.20 2.23
CA ILE A 269 -1.43 -17.05 2.70
C ILE A 269 -2.18 -16.49 1.50
N GLN A 270 -3.49 -16.33 1.66
CA GLN A 270 -4.34 -15.63 0.72
C GLN A 270 -4.70 -14.26 1.31
N PHE A 271 -4.43 -13.21 0.56
CA PHE A 271 -4.59 -11.82 0.97
C PHE A 271 -5.53 -11.09 0.01
N TYR A 272 -6.45 -10.30 0.57
CA TYR A 272 -7.35 -9.44 -0.20
C TYR A 272 -7.35 -8.02 0.35
N TYR A 273 -7.34 -7.04 -0.57
CA TYR A 273 -7.41 -5.62 -0.23
C TYR A 273 -8.10 -4.83 -1.35
N PRO A 274 -8.95 -3.83 -1.07
CA PRO A 274 -9.71 -3.14 -2.10
C PRO A 274 -8.84 -2.26 -3.01
N ILE A 275 -9.32 -2.08 -4.23
CA ILE A 275 -8.85 -1.08 -5.19
C ILE A 275 -9.94 -0.03 -5.29
N GLU A 276 -9.72 1.10 -4.64
CA GLU A 276 -10.64 2.22 -4.62
C GLU A 276 -10.40 3.17 -5.77
N THR A 277 -11.48 3.80 -6.24
CA THR A 277 -11.44 4.81 -7.29
C THR A 277 -11.18 6.20 -6.71
N ASN A 278 -10.44 7.00 -7.47
CA ASN A 278 -10.26 8.43 -7.26
C ASN A 278 -10.56 9.20 -8.57
N THR A 279 -10.52 10.52 -8.53
CA THR A 279 -10.77 11.41 -9.68
C THR A 279 -10.02 10.96 -10.94
N MET A 280 -8.79 10.49 -10.80
CA MET A 280 -7.95 10.09 -11.91
C MET A 280 -8.46 8.83 -12.60
N CYS A 281 -8.99 7.89 -11.82
CA CYS A 281 -9.57 6.65 -12.32
C CYS A 281 -10.78 6.93 -13.23
N LEU A 282 -11.53 7.97 -12.92
CA LEU A 282 -12.78 8.31 -13.62
C LEU A 282 -12.58 8.79 -15.06
N LYS A 283 -11.37 9.21 -15.43
CA LYS A 283 -11.04 9.54 -16.83
C LYS A 283 -11.25 8.35 -17.78
N CYS A 284 -11.19 7.10 -17.26
CA CYS A 284 -11.36 5.87 -18.02
C CYS A 284 -12.42 4.94 -17.44
N HIS A 285 -12.81 5.13 -16.17
CA HIS A 285 -13.73 4.25 -15.44
C HIS A 285 -14.97 4.97 -14.91
N GLY A 286 -15.09 6.28 -15.12
CA GLY A 286 -16.22 7.10 -14.71
C GLY A 286 -17.52 6.73 -15.42
N LYS A 287 -18.56 7.54 -15.17
CA LYS A 287 -19.82 7.41 -15.87
C LYS A 287 -19.63 7.70 -17.38
N PRO A 288 -20.39 7.03 -18.25
CA PRO A 288 -20.23 7.19 -19.71
C PRO A 288 -20.17 8.63 -20.21
N GLU A 289 -20.97 9.51 -19.63
CA GLU A 289 -21.06 10.94 -19.96
C GLU A 289 -19.87 11.76 -19.47
N GLN A 290 -19.10 11.24 -18.53
CA GLN A 290 -17.90 11.88 -17.96
C GLN A 290 -16.61 11.47 -18.67
N ILE A 291 -16.64 10.34 -19.40
CA ILE A 291 -15.49 9.85 -20.16
C ILE A 291 -15.48 10.52 -21.54
N LYS A 292 -14.34 11.09 -21.94
CA LYS A 292 -14.20 11.68 -23.28
C LYS A 292 -14.59 10.66 -24.37
N PRO A 293 -15.36 11.05 -25.40
CA PRO A 293 -15.85 10.13 -26.43
C PRO A 293 -14.73 9.30 -27.08
N GLU A 294 -13.59 9.94 -27.39
CA GLU A 294 -12.42 9.28 -27.98
C GLU A 294 -11.80 8.23 -27.05
N VAL A 295 -11.77 8.46 -25.73
CA VAL A 295 -11.28 7.50 -24.72
C VAL A 295 -12.22 6.32 -24.66
N ARG A 296 -13.53 6.55 -24.67
CA ARG A 296 -14.54 5.49 -24.68
C ARG A 296 -14.44 4.63 -25.94
N ALA A 297 -14.35 5.26 -27.12
CA ALA A 297 -14.19 4.54 -28.38
C ALA A 297 -12.94 3.67 -28.39
N LYS A 298 -11.80 4.22 -27.95
CA LYS A 298 -10.55 3.47 -27.82
C LYS A 298 -10.65 2.33 -26.80
N THR A 299 -11.34 2.54 -25.70
CA THR A 299 -11.59 1.51 -24.70
C THR A 299 -12.32 0.31 -25.30
N LEU A 300 -13.41 0.56 -26.03
CA LEU A 300 -14.21 -0.51 -26.67
C LEU A 300 -13.42 -1.21 -27.79
N GLN A 301 -12.56 -0.49 -28.49
CA GLN A 301 -11.64 -1.10 -29.47
C GLN A 301 -10.67 -2.09 -28.82
N LEU A 302 -10.06 -1.74 -27.69
CA LEU A 302 -9.09 -2.57 -26.97
C LEU A 302 -9.75 -3.63 -26.09
N TYR A 303 -10.93 -3.36 -25.60
CA TYR A 303 -11.67 -4.21 -24.67
C TYR A 303 -13.16 -4.28 -25.07
N PRO A 304 -13.51 -5.06 -26.09
CA PRO A 304 -14.90 -5.11 -26.60
C PRO A 304 -15.96 -5.53 -25.57
N LYS A 305 -15.53 -6.20 -24.50
CA LYS A 305 -16.38 -6.67 -23.40
C LYS A 305 -16.13 -5.89 -22.10
N ASP A 306 -15.73 -4.62 -22.20
CA ASP A 306 -15.46 -3.78 -21.02
C ASP A 306 -16.71 -3.59 -20.15
N LEU A 307 -16.61 -3.97 -18.89
CA LEU A 307 -17.62 -3.74 -17.86
C LEU A 307 -17.20 -2.67 -16.84
N ALA A 308 -15.94 -2.21 -16.89
CA ALA A 308 -15.34 -1.37 -15.86
C ALA A 308 -15.61 0.12 -16.07
N ILE A 309 -16.88 0.50 -16.19
CA ILE A 309 -17.36 1.89 -16.33
C ILE A 309 -18.49 2.16 -15.32
N GLY A 310 -18.85 3.43 -15.18
CA GLY A 310 -19.96 3.87 -14.32
C GLY A 310 -19.58 4.03 -12.87
N TYR A 311 -18.28 4.20 -12.56
CA TYR A 311 -17.82 4.46 -11.20
C TYR A 311 -17.86 5.95 -10.84
N SER A 312 -18.05 6.20 -9.55
CA SER A 312 -17.80 7.48 -8.87
C SER A 312 -16.51 7.41 -8.07
N GLU A 313 -16.09 8.53 -7.48
CA GLU A 313 -14.99 8.52 -6.50
C GLU A 313 -15.37 7.69 -5.27
N ASN A 314 -14.37 7.13 -4.62
CA ASN A 314 -14.53 6.31 -3.42
C ASN A 314 -15.47 5.10 -3.61
N GLU A 315 -15.35 4.42 -4.72
CA GLU A 315 -16.00 3.14 -4.93
C GLU A 315 -14.96 2.02 -5.06
N VAL A 316 -15.28 0.83 -4.56
CA VAL A 316 -14.45 -0.36 -4.75
C VAL A 316 -14.63 -0.85 -6.18
N ARG A 317 -13.59 -0.64 -7.01
CA ARG A 317 -13.56 -1.08 -8.41
C ARG A 317 -13.16 -2.55 -8.58
N GLY A 318 -12.54 -3.10 -7.57
CA GLY A 318 -12.02 -4.47 -7.53
C GLY A 318 -11.15 -4.66 -6.32
N ILE A 319 -10.40 -5.75 -6.31
CA ILE A 319 -9.48 -6.06 -5.21
C ILE A 319 -8.11 -6.51 -5.72
N TRP A 320 -7.11 -6.32 -4.91
CA TRP A 320 -5.88 -7.09 -4.93
C TRP A 320 -6.20 -8.47 -4.39
N SER A 321 -5.83 -9.51 -5.13
CA SER A 321 -5.90 -10.91 -4.73
C SER A 321 -4.49 -11.47 -4.83
N ILE A 322 -3.85 -11.69 -3.67
CA ILE A 322 -2.43 -12.02 -3.56
C ILE A 322 -2.28 -13.32 -2.79
N THR A 323 -1.46 -14.23 -3.33
CA THR A 323 -1.14 -15.50 -2.67
C THR A 323 0.38 -15.62 -2.54
N PHE A 324 0.87 -15.92 -1.33
CA PHE A 324 2.30 -16.11 -1.05
C PHE A 324 2.51 -17.22 -0.03
N ASP A 325 3.77 -17.68 0.11
CA ASP A 325 4.12 -18.72 1.06
C ASP A 325 4.08 -18.20 2.50
N LYS A 326 3.63 -19.08 3.40
CA LYS A 326 3.71 -18.85 4.83
C LYS A 326 5.20 -18.82 5.24
N LYS A 327 5.63 -17.77 5.93
CA LYS A 327 7.02 -17.56 6.42
C LYS A 327 7.12 -17.87 7.90
#